data_df6c1a1f1280ac06026515af3aaacd08
#
_entry.id   df6c1a1f1280ac06026515af3aaacd08
#
_cell.length_a   1.000
_cell.length_b   1.000
_cell.length_c   1.000
_cell.angle_alpha   90.00
_cell.angle_beta   90.00
_cell.angle_gamma   90.00
#
_symmetry.space_group_name_H-M   'P 1'
#
loop_
_entity.id
_entity.type
_entity.pdbx_description
1 polymer ?
#
loop_
_entity_poly.entity_id
_entity_poly.type
_entity_poly.pdbx_seq_one_letter_code
_entity_poly.pdbx_strand_id
1 'polypeptide(L)'
;LSIGLLPSDRSVLHARIARRFDEMLLAGLDDEVRMLRAKYDLNLGLPSMRCVGYRQVWEAQEGLYGKPEMRDRGIYATRQLAKRQITWLGNGFPADHTYDCLDPALTDKVAERTKAFLRT
;
A
#
# COMPACT_ATOMS: atom_id res chain seq x y z
N LEU A 1 20.79 4.80 11.39
CA LEU A 1 19.46 5.21 11.87
C LEU A 1 18.38 4.47 11.11
N SER A 2 17.51 3.79 11.82
CA SER A 2 16.31 3.17 11.26
C SER A 2 15.05 3.66 11.98
N ILE A 3 14.04 3.99 11.21
CA ILE A 3 12.77 4.51 11.75
C ILE A 3 11.64 3.63 11.22
N GLY A 4 10.86 3.06 12.12
CA GLY A 4 9.67 2.30 11.80
C GLY A 4 8.41 3.15 11.95
N LEU A 5 7.49 3.04 11.00
CA LEU A 5 6.21 3.72 11.03
C LEU A 5 5.10 2.68 11.14
N LEU A 6 4.37 2.71 12.25
CA LEU A 6 3.29 1.77 12.53
C LEU A 6 2.00 2.50 12.87
N PRO A 7 0.84 2.06 12.38
CA PRO A 7 -0.44 2.66 12.76
C PRO A 7 -0.84 2.26 14.17
N SER A 8 -1.31 3.22 14.96
CA SER A 8 -1.84 2.98 16.32
C SER A 8 -3.25 2.39 16.32
N ASP A 9 -4.00 2.54 15.21
CA ASP A 9 -5.38 2.08 15.08
C ASP A 9 -5.59 1.42 13.73
N ARG A 10 -5.86 0.10 13.75
CA ARG A 10 -6.08 -0.69 12.54
C ARG A 10 -7.37 -0.31 11.80
N SER A 11 -8.41 0.12 12.52
CA SER A 11 -9.66 0.53 11.88
C SER A 11 -9.47 1.79 11.03
N VAL A 12 -8.67 2.73 11.50
CA VAL A 12 -8.31 3.93 10.74
C VAL A 12 -7.48 3.55 9.52
N LEU A 13 -6.51 2.65 9.67
CA LEU A 13 -5.70 2.16 8.56
C LEU A 13 -6.59 1.48 7.50
N HIS A 14 -7.52 0.61 7.90
CA HIS A 14 -8.42 -0.07 6.99
C HIS A 14 -9.33 0.90 6.22
N ALA A 15 -9.83 1.94 6.90
CA ALA A 15 -10.63 2.98 6.25
C ALA A 15 -9.81 3.77 5.23
N ARG A 16 -8.56 4.09 5.54
CA ARG A 16 -7.64 4.76 4.61
C ARG A 16 -7.31 3.91 3.40
N ILE A 17 -7.11 2.61 3.58
CA ILE A 17 -6.86 1.67 2.48
C ILE A 17 -8.04 1.65 1.51
N ALA A 18 -9.27 1.52 2.03
CA ALA A 18 -10.47 1.51 1.20
C ALA A 18 -10.64 2.82 0.44
N ARG A 19 -10.48 3.95 1.12
CA ARG A 19 -10.57 5.28 0.52
C ARG A 19 -9.52 5.48 -0.57
N ARG A 20 -8.27 5.11 -0.30
CA ARG A 20 -7.19 5.25 -1.28
C ARG A 20 -7.43 4.39 -2.51
N PHE A 21 -7.93 3.17 -2.34
CA PHE A 21 -8.24 2.30 -3.47
C PHE A 21 -9.36 2.90 -4.33
N ASP A 22 -10.42 3.42 -3.72
CA ASP A 22 -11.49 4.11 -4.43
C ASP A 22 -10.96 5.35 -5.17
N GLU A 23 -10.09 6.14 -4.55
CA GLU A 23 -9.47 7.30 -5.18
C GLU A 23 -8.62 6.89 -6.40
N MET A 24 -7.86 5.79 -6.30
CA MET A 24 -7.08 5.28 -7.43
C MET A 24 -7.97 4.83 -8.60
N LEU A 25 -9.10 4.17 -8.31
CA LEU A 25 -10.05 3.78 -9.34
C LEU A 25 -10.67 5.00 -10.03
N LEU A 26 -11.04 6.02 -9.26
CA LEU A 26 -11.57 7.28 -9.80
C LEU A 26 -10.53 8.04 -10.62
N ALA A 27 -9.26 7.95 -10.24
CA ALA A 27 -8.16 8.59 -10.96
C ALA A 27 -7.73 7.86 -12.24
N GLY A 28 -8.31 6.68 -12.52
CA GLY A 28 -8.10 5.96 -13.77
C GLY A 28 -7.20 4.73 -13.70
N LEU A 29 -7.14 4.03 -12.55
CA LEU A 29 -6.33 2.83 -12.39
C LEU A 29 -6.70 1.75 -13.43
N ASP A 30 -7.99 1.53 -13.69
CA ASP A 30 -8.45 0.56 -14.68
C ASP A 30 -7.97 0.92 -16.08
N ASP A 31 -8.08 2.19 -16.46
CA ASP A 31 -7.61 2.70 -17.76
C ASP A 31 -6.06 2.62 -17.85
N GLU A 32 -5.36 2.89 -16.77
CA GLU A 32 -3.89 2.75 -16.71
C GLU A 32 -3.45 1.33 -17.03
N VAL A 33 -4.06 0.35 -16.40
CA VAL A 33 -3.73 -1.08 -16.64
C VAL A 33 -4.06 -1.45 -18.09
N ARG A 34 -5.22 -1.01 -18.60
CA ARG A 34 -5.62 -1.28 -19.98
C ARG A 34 -4.64 -0.68 -20.98
N MET A 35 -4.19 0.54 -20.74
CA MET A 35 -3.19 1.22 -21.58
C MET A 35 -1.85 0.47 -21.54
N LEU A 36 -1.38 0.06 -20.37
CA LEU A 36 -0.13 -0.70 -20.24
C LEU A 36 -0.19 -2.04 -20.97
N ARG A 37 -1.31 -2.75 -20.89
CA ARG A 37 -1.53 -4.00 -21.61
C ARG A 37 -1.55 -3.82 -23.13
N ALA A 38 -2.08 -2.69 -23.60
CA ALA A 38 -2.10 -2.37 -25.04
C ALA A 38 -0.71 -1.99 -25.55
N LYS A 39 0.11 -1.33 -24.73
CA LYS A 39 1.41 -0.78 -25.12
C LYS A 39 2.55 -1.81 -24.99
N TYR A 40 2.48 -2.71 -24.01
CA TYR A 40 3.53 -3.68 -23.70
C TYR A 40 2.99 -5.10 -23.72
N ASP A 41 3.87 -6.04 -24.03
CA ASP A 41 3.57 -7.47 -23.91
C ASP A 41 3.75 -7.90 -22.45
N LEU A 42 2.64 -7.87 -21.69
CA LEU A 42 2.63 -8.11 -20.26
C LEU A 42 1.89 -9.40 -19.91
N ASN A 43 2.26 -9.99 -18.78
CA ASN A 43 1.56 -11.14 -18.20
C ASN A 43 1.66 -11.10 -16.66
N LEU A 44 0.83 -11.88 -15.96
CA LEU A 44 0.82 -11.95 -14.50
C LEU A 44 2.06 -12.61 -13.89
N GLY A 45 2.94 -13.18 -14.71
CA GLY A 45 4.24 -13.66 -14.25
C GLY A 45 5.25 -12.56 -13.97
N LEU A 46 5.02 -11.35 -14.50
CA LEU A 46 5.89 -10.21 -14.27
C LEU A 46 5.67 -9.62 -12.87
N PRO A 47 6.75 -9.33 -12.11
CA PRO A 47 6.61 -8.77 -10.75
C PRO A 47 5.75 -7.50 -10.68
N SER A 48 5.89 -6.60 -11.66
CA SER A 48 5.11 -5.35 -11.72
C SER A 48 3.60 -5.60 -11.84
N MET A 49 3.19 -6.64 -12.56
CA MET A 49 1.79 -6.98 -12.74
C MET A 49 1.20 -7.79 -11.58
N ARG A 50 2.06 -8.32 -10.70
CA ARG A 50 1.66 -9.03 -9.50
C ARG A 50 1.45 -8.10 -8.31
N CYS A 51 1.77 -6.81 -8.46
CA CYS A 51 1.54 -5.81 -7.42
C CYS A 51 0.06 -5.71 -7.07
N VAL A 52 -0.20 -5.50 -5.79
CA VAL A 52 -1.56 -5.27 -5.29
C VAL A 52 -2.17 -4.06 -6.02
N GLY A 53 -3.39 -4.23 -6.49
CA GLY A 53 -4.07 -3.25 -7.34
C GLY A 53 -3.98 -3.64 -8.82
N TYR A 54 -2.81 -3.69 -9.40
CA TYR A 54 -2.63 -4.11 -10.80
C TYR A 54 -3.14 -5.51 -11.05
N ARG A 55 -2.80 -6.46 -10.20
CA ARG A 55 -3.25 -7.84 -10.33
C ARG A 55 -4.77 -7.95 -10.33
N GLN A 56 -5.46 -7.29 -9.41
CA GLN A 56 -6.91 -7.35 -9.29
C GLN A 56 -7.60 -6.70 -10.50
N VAL A 57 -7.08 -5.57 -10.96
CA VAL A 57 -7.60 -4.91 -12.17
C VAL A 57 -7.38 -5.80 -13.39
N TRP A 58 -6.21 -6.41 -13.55
CA TRP A 58 -5.91 -7.35 -14.62
C TRP A 58 -6.90 -8.51 -14.65
N GLU A 59 -7.12 -9.16 -13.50
CA GLU A 59 -8.03 -10.30 -13.38
C GLU A 59 -9.47 -9.91 -13.72
N ALA A 60 -9.91 -8.72 -13.33
CA ALA A 60 -11.22 -8.20 -13.69
C ALA A 60 -11.34 -7.95 -15.20
N GLN A 61 -10.30 -7.40 -15.83
CA GLN A 61 -10.26 -7.20 -17.28
C GLN A 61 -10.27 -8.52 -18.06
N GLU A 62 -9.74 -9.59 -17.47
CA GLU A 62 -9.82 -10.95 -18.02
C GLU A 62 -11.19 -11.61 -17.79
N GLY A 63 -12.11 -10.93 -17.12
CA GLY A 63 -13.47 -11.43 -16.91
C GLY A 63 -13.62 -12.41 -15.74
N LEU A 64 -12.61 -12.53 -14.87
CA LEU A 64 -12.67 -13.43 -13.72
C LEU A 64 -13.70 -12.97 -12.68
N TYR A 65 -13.96 -11.67 -12.59
CA TYR A 65 -14.97 -11.06 -11.72
C TYR A 65 -15.30 -9.63 -12.17
N GLY A 66 -16.39 -9.09 -11.65
CA GLY A 66 -16.83 -7.73 -11.98
C GLY A 66 -16.11 -6.64 -11.17
N LYS A 67 -16.41 -5.39 -11.50
CA LYS A 67 -15.80 -4.22 -10.84
C LYS A 67 -16.03 -4.15 -9.33
N PRO A 68 -17.25 -4.42 -8.79
CA PRO A 68 -17.43 -4.42 -7.34
C PRO A 68 -16.56 -5.43 -6.61
N GLU A 69 -16.45 -6.65 -7.14
CA GLU A 69 -15.59 -7.69 -6.58
C GLU A 69 -14.11 -7.34 -6.73
N MET A 70 -13.71 -6.74 -7.83
CA MET A 70 -12.35 -6.22 -8.06
C MET A 70 -11.96 -5.26 -6.93
N ARG A 71 -12.85 -4.31 -6.61
CA ARG A 71 -12.65 -3.36 -5.52
C ARG A 71 -12.43 -4.08 -4.19
N ASP A 72 -13.32 -4.99 -3.85
CA ASP A 72 -13.26 -5.72 -2.59
C ASP A 72 -11.98 -6.58 -2.50
N ARG A 73 -11.60 -7.24 -3.57
CA ARG A 73 -10.35 -8.03 -3.62
C ARG A 73 -9.11 -7.17 -3.52
N GLY A 74 -9.09 -6.00 -4.16
CA GLY A 74 -7.98 -5.06 -4.07
C GLY A 74 -7.81 -4.50 -2.65
N ILE A 75 -8.90 -4.12 -2.01
CA ILE A 75 -8.90 -3.65 -0.62
C ILE A 75 -8.44 -4.76 0.32
N TYR A 76 -8.97 -5.97 0.17
CA TYR A 76 -8.59 -7.11 0.99
C TYR A 76 -7.11 -7.45 0.84
N ALA A 77 -6.60 -7.53 -0.38
CA ALA A 77 -5.19 -7.83 -0.64
C ALA A 77 -4.27 -6.76 -0.05
N THR A 78 -4.65 -5.49 -0.11
CA THR A 78 -3.91 -4.38 0.49
C THR A 78 -3.89 -4.49 2.02
N ARG A 79 -5.02 -4.85 2.63
CA ARG A 79 -5.09 -5.10 4.08
C ARG A 79 -4.17 -6.24 4.51
N GLN A 80 -4.12 -7.32 3.74
CA GLN A 80 -3.25 -8.45 4.03
C GLN A 80 -1.77 -8.08 3.90
N LEU A 81 -1.42 -7.29 2.89
CA LEU A 81 -0.07 -6.77 2.75
C LEU A 81 0.32 -5.89 3.94
N ALA A 82 -0.56 -4.97 4.34
CA ALA A 82 -0.34 -4.10 5.50
C ALA A 82 -0.18 -4.92 6.80
N LYS A 83 -0.98 -5.96 6.99
CA LYS A 83 -0.87 -6.87 8.14
C LYS A 83 0.52 -7.52 8.20
N ARG A 84 1.01 -8.02 7.07
CA ARG A 84 2.34 -8.62 7.00
C ARG A 84 3.44 -7.60 7.31
N GLN A 85 3.33 -6.37 6.80
CA GLN A 85 4.26 -5.29 7.10
C GLN A 85 4.28 -4.93 8.58
N ILE A 86 3.11 -4.82 9.21
CA ILE A 86 2.99 -4.54 10.64
C ILE A 86 3.63 -5.65 11.47
N THR A 87 3.36 -6.91 11.13
CA THR A 87 3.94 -8.06 11.82
C THR A 87 5.45 -8.08 11.68
N TRP A 88 5.97 -7.84 10.49
CA TRP A 88 7.40 -7.81 10.23
C TRP A 88 8.10 -6.69 11.00
N LEU A 89 7.56 -5.47 10.97
CA LEU A 89 8.13 -4.32 11.70
C LEU A 89 8.04 -4.51 13.21
N GLY A 90 7.01 -5.19 13.71
CA GLY A 90 6.83 -5.44 15.14
C GLY A 90 7.76 -6.53 15.69
N ASN A 91 8.09 -7.53 14.90
CA ASN A 91 8.80 -8.74 15.37
C ASN A 91 10.08 -9.06 14.60
N GLY A 92 10.17 -8.71 13.32
CA GLY A 92 11.26 -9.15 12.46
C GLY A 92 12.29 -8.09 12.12
N PHE A 93 11.98 -6.82 12.36
CA PHE A 93 12.87 -5.70 12.03
C PHE A 93 13.13 -4.82 13.26
N PRO A 94 14.36 -4.80 13.79
CA PRO A 94 14.68 -3.97 14.97
C PRO A 94 14.92 -2.52 14.55
N ALA A 95 13.86 -1.73 14.42
CA ALA A 95 13.99 -0.29 14.20
C ALA A 95 14.54 0.40 15.43
N ASP A 96 15.43 1.37 15.26
CA ASP A 96 15.97 2.18 16.37
C ASP A 96 14.87 2.99 17.05
N HIS A 97 13.95 3.53 16.25
CA HIS A 97 12.82 4.31 16.73
C HIS A 97 11.56 3.95 15.96
N THR A 98 10.42 3.90 16.66
CA THR A 98 9.11 3.61 16.07
C THR A 98 8.15 4.74 16.40
N TYR A 99 7.44 5.21 15.39
CA TYR A 99 6.44 6.27 15.50
C TYR A 99 5.09 5.82 14.98
N ASP A 100 4.02 6.46 15.48
CA ASP A 100 2.68 6.27 14.95
C ASP A 100 2.53 7.00 13.62
N CYS A 101 2.30 6.25 12.54
CA CYS A 101 2.13 6.84 11.21
C CYS A 101 0.82 7.63 11.07
N LEU A 102 -0.10 7.54 12.03
CA LEU A 102 -1.35 8.30 12.07
C LEU A 102 -1.22 9.60 12.87
N ASP A 103 -0.09 9.84 13.51
CA ASP A 103 0.16 11.04 14.30
C ASP A 103 0.26 12.27 13.38
N PRO A 104 -0.55 13.33 13.60
CA PRO A 104 -0.47 14.57 12.82
C PRO A 104 0.89 15.25 12.90
N ALA A 105 1.65 15.04 13.98
CA ALA A 105 2.98 15.59 14.19
C ALA A 105 4.11 14.67 13.70
N LEU A 106 3.78 13.61 12.96
CA LEU A 106 4.75 12.59 12.52
C LEU A 106 5.94 13.20 11.79
N THR A 107 5.69 14.07 10.81
CA THR A 107 6.75 14.70 10.00
C THR A 107 7.74 15.46 10.87
N ASP A 108 7.25 16.25 11.81
CA ASP A 108 8.10 17.03 12.72
C ASP A 108 8.93 16.14 13.63
N LYS A 109 8.31 15.09 14.19
CA LYS A 109 8.98 14.12 15.05
C LYS A 109 10.10 13.39 14.33
N VAL A 110 9.84 12.92 13.11
CA VAL A 110 10.84 12.24 12.27
C VAL A 110 11.96 13.20 11.88
N ALA A 111 11.62 14.42 11.49
CA ALA A 111 12.60 15.45 11.13
C ALA A 111 13.52 15.78 12.30
N GLU A 112 12.98 15.96 13.51
CA GLU A 112 13.78 16.22 14.71
C GLU A 112 14.72 15.06 15.05
N ARG A 113 14.23 13.82 14.97
CA ARG A 113 15.06 12.65 15.22
C ARG A 113 16.20 12.53 14.19
N THR A 114 15.91 12.81 12.95
CA THR A 114 16.92 12.80 11.87
C THR A 114 17.98 13.88 12.09
N LYS A 115 17.55 15.09 12.45
CA LYS A 115 18.48 16.19 12.79
C LYS A 115 19.37 15.84 13.98
N ALA A 116 18.80 15.26 15.03
CA ALA A 116 19.55 14.83 16.20
C ALA A 116 20.61 13.78 15.83
N PHE A 117 20.28 12.82 14.97
CA PHE A 117 21.23 11.84 14.45
C PHE A 117 22.37 12.49 13.65
N LEU A 118 22.03 13.44 12.78
CA LEU A 118 23.03 14.12 11.94
C LEU A 118 23.97 15.03 12.73
N ARG A 119 23.60 15.47 13.91
CA ARG A 119 24.44 16.28 14.80
C ARG A 119 25.45 15.47 15.61
N THR A 120 25.26 14.18 15.69
CA THR A 120 26.21 13.29 16.34
C THR A 120 27.24 12.77 15.35
#